data_2b0c67985a98fdf44c3d134f46728091
#
_entry.id   2b0c67985a98fdf44c3d134f46728091
#
_cell.length_a   1.000
_cell.length_b   1.000
_cell.length_c   1.000
_cell.angle_alpha   90.00
_cell.angle_beta   90.00
_cell.angle_gamma   90.00
#
_symmetry.space_group_name_H-M   'P 1'
#
loop_
_entity.id
_entity.type
_entity.pdbx_description
1 polymer ?
#
loop_
_entity_poly.entity_id
_entity_poly.type
_entity_poly.pdbx_seq_one_letter_code
_entity_poly.pdbx_strand_id
1 'polypeptide(L)'
;MKIFLSVLILIFGLQSWTKADDIREFEIEGITIGEPLLSHFTKAQIKNSNKNNYPKSNKFVGVEIRLTNSDQYDFVQIHYDSELIIHSVAGVVFLENIKNCYSRQQEIKNQLKSLFENYEIFEDTLVHRQDPSGKSSWTGVEFSLKTGDALIHCTDWSKDFERKGFKDSLRIEISTKKFFSTIR
;
A
#
# COMPACT_ATOMS: atom_id res chain seq x y z
N MET A 1 18.89 11.54 12.19
CA MET A 1 18.23 10.60 13.12
C MET A 1 16.75 10.87 13.02
N LYS A 2 16.03 10.15 12.13
CA LYS A 2 14.59 10.32 11.97
C LYS A 2 13.92 9.74 13.22
N ILE A 3 13.24 10.58 13.97
CA ILE A 3 12.46 10.19 15.15
C ILE A 3 11.29 9.38 14.65
N PHE A 4 11.27 8.09 14.98
CA PHE A 4 10.20 7.16 14.64
C PHE A 4 8.97 7.50 15.49
N LEU A 5 8.08 8.32 14.92
CA LEU A 5 6.74 8.44 15.44
C LEU A 5 5.95 7.21 14.98
N SER A 6 5.25 6.60 15.91
CA SER A 6 4.34 5.46 15.69
C SER A 6 3.47 5.72 14.47
N VAL A 7 3.30 4.70 13.62
CA VAL A 7 2.33 4.73 12.52
C VAL A 7 0.94 4.88 13.16
N LEU A 8 0.52 6.12 13.37
CA LEU A 8 -0.82 6.44 13.80
C LEU A 8 -1.65 6.51 12.52
N ILE A 9 -2.39 5.44 12.23
CA ILE A 9 -3.50 5.54 11.29
C ILE A 9 -4.49 6.51 11.96
N LEU A 10 -4.47 7.77 11.54
CA LEU A 10 -5.36 8.79 12.06
C LEU A 10 -6.77 8.53 11.52
N ILE A 11 -7.55 7.79 12.32
CA ILE A 11 -8.99 7.76 12.16
C ILE A 11 -9.52 9.05 12.75
N PHE A 12 -9.80 10.07 11.92
CA PHE A 12 -10.55 11.23 12.34
C PHE A 12 -12.05 10.95 12.25
N GLY A 13 -12.59 10.42 13.33
CA GLY A 13 -14.00 10.36 13.60
C GLY A 13 -14.19 10.23 15.10
N LEU A 14 -14.41 11.35 15.79
CA LEU A 14 -14.89 11.34 17.15
C LEU A 14 -16.27 10.65 17.16
N GLN A 15 -16.33 9.52 17.79
CA GLN A 15 -17.46 8.91 18.49
C GLN A 15 -17.63 7.42 18.21
N SER A 16 -17.52 6.72 19.32
CA SER A 16 -17.73 5.28 19.48
C SER A 16 -16.64 4.37 18.93
N TRP A 17 -16.25 3.44 19.74
CA TRP A 17 -15.39 2.30 19.44
C TRP A 17 -16.13 1.29 18.52
N THR A 18 -16.61 1.75 17.37
CA THR A 18 -17.15 0.88 16.34
C THR A 18 -15.98 0.39 15.50
N LYS A 19 -15.84 -0.92 15.44
CA LYS A 19 -14.92 -1.56 14.51
C LYS A 19 -15.31 -1.17 13.08
N ALA A 20 -14.33 -0.97 12.22
CA ALA A 20 -14.56 -0.59 10.84
C ALA A 20 -14.84 -1.83 9.99
N ASP A 21 -15.95 -1.80 9.25
CA ASP A 21 -16.32 -2.83 8.29
C ASP A 21 -16.13 -2.39 6.82
N ASP A 22 -15.89 -1.10 6.62
CA ASP A 22 -15.71 -0.51 5.29
C ASP A 22 -14.28 -0.02 5.09
N ILE A 23 -13.60 -0.58 4.09
CA ILE A 23 -12.23 -0.18 3.75
C ILE A 23 -12.12 1.31 3.34
N ARG A 24 -13.23 1.95 2.95
CA ARG A 24 -13.28 3.38 2.61
C ARG A 24 -13.18 4.32 3.82
N GLU A 25 -13.28 3.77 5.03
CA GLU A 25 -13.02 4.51 6.27
C GLU A 25 -11.52 4.69 6.56
N PHE A 26 -10.67 4.01 5.77
CA PHE A 26 -9.22 4.09 5.89
C PHE A 26 -8.62 4.99 4.83
N GLU A 27 -7.60 5.71 5.24
CA GLU A 27 -6.85 6.61 4.38
C GLU A 27 -5.35 6.43 4.55
N ILE A 28 -4.62 6.72 3.49
CA ILE A 28 -3.17 6.78 3.46
C ILE A 28 -2.79 8.18 3.01
N GLU A 29 -2.20 8.98 3.91
CA GLU A 29 -1.86 10.40 3.66
C GLU A 29 -3.09 11.24 3.26
N GLY A 30 -4.23 10.99 3.90
CA GLY A 30 -5.48 11.71 3.60
C GLY A 30 -6.13 11.31 2.26
N ILE A 31 -5.70 10.21 1.66
CA ILE A 31 -6.23 9.70 0.39
C ILE A 31 -6.97 8.39 0.65
N THR A 32 -8.22 8.31 0.21
CA THR A 32 -9.00 7.07 0.29
C THR A 32 -9.47 6.58 -1.08
N ILE A 33 -9.88 5.33 -1.14
CA ILE A 33 -10.45 4.73 -2.36
C ILE A 33 -11.87 5.23 -2.60
N GLY A 34 -12.26 5.31 -3.87
CA GLY A 34 -13.57 5.82 -4.30
C GLY A 34 -13.58 7.33 -4.55
N GLU A 35 -12.56 8.05 -4.18
CA GLU A 35 -12.44 9.50 -4.43
C GLU A 35 -11.87 9.80 -5.82
N PRO A 36 -12.18 10.99 -6.37
CA PRO A 36 -11.55 11.45 -7.59
C PRO A 36 -10.07 11.75 -7.37
N LEU A 37 -9.18 11.25 -8.22
CA LEU A 37 -7.74 11.52 -8.16
C LEU A 37 -7.40 13.02 -8.18
N LEU A 38 -8.20 13.81 -8.90
CA LEU A 38 -8.02 15.26 -9.01
C LEU A 38 -8.40 16.04 -7.74
N SER A 39 -9.01 15.41 -6.74
CA SER A 39 -9.22 16.03 -5.43
C SER A 39 -7.91 16.14 -4.64
N HIS A 40 -6.93 15.27 -4.95
CA HIS A 40 -5.66 15.19 -4.23
C HIS A 40 -4.47 15.69 -5.05
N PHE A 41 -4.52 15.55 -6.37
CA PHE A 41 -3.38 15.84 -7.25
C PHE A 41 -3.78 16.65 -8.46
N THR A 42 -2.91 17.58 -8.84
CA THR A 42 -3.05 18.34 -10.08
C THR A 42 -2.75 17.45 -11.30
N LYS A 43 -3.31 17.83 -12.46
CA LYS A 43 -3.01 17.17 -13.74
C LYS A 43 -1.50 17.15 -14.05
N ALA A 44 -0.77 18.20 -13.65
CA ALA A 44 0.67 18.28 -13.84
C ALA A 44 1.42 17.25 -13.00
N GLN A 45 1.07 17.06 -11.73
CA GLN A 45 1.65 16.03 -10.86
C GLN A 45 1.41 14.62 -11.44
N ILE A 46 0.17 14.33 -11.85
CA ILE A 46 -0.18 13.04 -12.44
C ILE A 46 0.57 12.81 -13.77
N LYS A 47 0.71 13.84 -14.60
CA LYS A 47 1.43 13.74 -15.88
C LYS A 47 2.93 13.46 -15.68
N ASN A 48 3.53 14.06 -14.66
CA ASN A 48 4.97 13.98 -14.38
C ASN A 48 5.35 12.81 -13.48
N SER A 49 4.36 12.04 -12.98
CA SER A 49 4.60 10.86 -12.14
C SER A 49 5.04 9.65 -12.97
N ASN A 50 5.76 8.73 -12.33
CA ASN A 50 6.03 7.42 -12.91
C ASN A 50 4.72 6.67 -13.08
N LYS A 51 4.49 6.10 -14.26
CA LYS A 51 3.27 5.34 -14.58
C LYS A 51 3.56 3.86 -14.62
N ASN A 52 2.74 3.09 -13.94
CA ASN A 52 2.76 1.64 -13.96
C ASN A 52 1.48 1.13 -14.62
N ASN A 53 1.65 0.37 -15.69
CA ASN A 53 0.53 -0.28 -16.38
C ASN A 53 0.60 -1.78 -16.12
N TYR A 54 -0.55 -2.39 -15.86
CA TYR A 54 -0.63 -3.83 -15.71
C TYR A 54 -0.69 -4.51 -17.08
N PRO A 55 0.23 -5.45 -17.39
CA PRO A 55 0.30 -6.08 -18.72
C PRO A 55 -0.98 -6.83 -19.11
N LYS A 56 -1.77 -7.26 -18.14
CA LYS A 56 -2.99 -8.06 -18.35
C LYS A 56 -4.28 -7.23 -18.31
N SER A 57 -4.20 -5.94 -17.99
CA SER A 57 -5.40 -5.11 -17.86
C SER A 57 -5.08 -3.64 -18.13
N ASN A 58 -5.84 -3.04 -19.03
CA ASN A 58 -5.83 -1.60 -19.27
C ASN A 58 -6.92 -0.84 -18.48
N LYS A 59 -7.58 -1.53 -17.53
CA LYS A 59 -8.67 -0.92 -16.74
C LYS A 59 -8.16 0.08 -15.71
N PHE A 60 -6.93 -0.10 -15.25
CA PHE A 60 -6.33 0.73 -14.22
C PHE A 60 -4.95 1.21 -14.62
N VAL A 61 -4.64 2.44 -14.25
CA VAL A 61 -3.32 3.05 -14.38
C VAL A 61 -2.77 3.31 -13.00
N GLY A 62 -1.53 2.89 -12.74
CA GLY A 62 -0.79 3.20 -11.52
C GLY A 62 0.06 4.46 -11.70
N VAL A 63 0.14 5.30 -10.67
CA VAL A 63 1.05 6.43 -10.58
C VAL A 63 1.79 6.41 -9.25
N GLU A 64 3.07 6.78 -9.27
CA GLU A 64 3.90 6.95 -8.09
C GLU A 64 4.15 8.44 -7.86
N ILE A 65 3.74 8.93 -6.70
CA ILE A 65 3.85 10.35 -6.36
C ILE A 65 4.62 10.50 -5.06
N ARG A 66 5.71 11.26 -5.09
CA ARG A 66 6.42 11.67 -3.89
C ARG A 66 5.68 12.82 -3.24
N LEU A 67 5.38 12.66 -1.95
CA LEU A 67 4.74 13.70 -1.15
C LEU A 67 5.82 14.59 -0.54
N THR A 68 5.71 15.90 -0.74
CA THR A 68 6.72 16.85 -0.27
C THR A 68 6.75 17.03 1.24
N ASN A 69 5.65 16.69 1.92
CA ASN A 69 5.43 16.91 3.35
C ASN A 69 5.13 15.62 4.12
N SER A 70 5.37 14.44 3.55
CA SER A 70 5.22 13.19 4.27
C SER A 70 6.51 12.81 4.98
N ASP A 71 6.42 12.62 6.30
CA ASP A 71 7.49 12.01 7.11
C ASP A 71 7.29 10.48 7.27
N GLN A 72 6.16 9.95 6.81
CA GLN A 72 5.78 8.54 7.00
C GLN A 72 6.17 7.66 5.81
N TYR A 73 5.97 8.15 4.59
CA TYR A 73 6.19 7.39 3.36
C TYR A 73 7.22 8.07 2.44
N ASP A 74 8.01 7.28 1.74
CA ASP A 74 8.92 7.78 0.70
C ASP A 74 8.14 8.19 -0.56
N PHE A 75 7.03 7.48 -0.84
CA PHE A 75 6.07 7.84 -1.89
C PHE A 75 4.74 7.13 -1.67
N VAL A 76 3.71 7.62 -2.34
CA VAL A 76 2.43 6.90 -2.48
C VAL A 76 2.28 6.37 -3.90
N GLN A 77 1.72 5.17 -4.01
CA GLN A 77 1.30 4.60 -5.28
C GLN A 77 -0.21 4.53 -5.33
N ILE A 78 -0.79 5.05 -6.40
CA ILE A 78 -2.24 5.14 -6.54
C ILE A 78 -2.65 4.47 -7.84
N HIS A 79 -3.71 3.67 -7.80
CA HIS A 79 -4.31 3.08 -8.98
C HIS A 79 -5.71 3.64 -9.19
N TYR A 80 -5.97 4.09 -10.40
CA TYR A 80 -7.22 4.73 -10.78
C TYR A 80 -7.71 4.21 -12.14
N ASP A 81 -9.01 4.37 -12.40
CA ASP A 81 -9.65 3.98 -13.65
C ASP A 81 -9.72 5.14 -14.65
N SER A 82 -10.38 4.90 -15.80
CA SER A 82 -10.56 5.89 -16.87
C SER A 82 -11.37 7.13 -16.46
N GLU A 83 -12.16 7.05 -15.39
CA GLU A 83 -12.92 8.16 -14.82
C GLU A 83 -12.13 8.92 -13.76
N LEU A 84 -10.86 8.56 -13.58
CA LEU A 84 -9.96 9.10 -12.55
C LEU A 84 -10.44 8.82 -11.12
N ILE A 85 -11.17 7.74 -10.90
CA ILE A 85 -11.57 7.28 -9.56
C ILE A 85 -10.50 6.37 -8.99
N ILE A 86 -10.12 6.62 -7.73
CA ILE A 86 -9.09 5.88 -7.01
C ILE A 86 -9.63 4.50 -6.61
N HIS A 87 -8.90 3.46 -6.96
CA HIS A 87 -9.23 2.06 -6.63
C HIS A 87 -8.22 1.39 -5.71
N SER A 88 -7.02 1.93 -5.60
CA SER A 88 -6.02 1.48 -4.65
C SER A 88 -5.12 2.65 -4.27
N VAL A 89 -4.77 2.71 -3.00
CA VAL A 89 -3.76 3.62 -2.45
C VAL A 89 -2.77 2.79 -1.64
N ALA A 90 -1.49 3.01 -1.89
CA ALA A 90 -0.43 2.39 -1.11
C ALA A 90 0.61 3.41 -0.67
N GLY A 91 1.00 3.35 0.59
CA GLY A 91 2.18 4.02 1.12
C GLY A 91 3.38 3.09 1.11
N VAL A 92 4.52 3.55 0.65
CA VAL A 92 5.76 2.77 0.56
C VAL A 92 6.87 3.44 1.35
N VAL A 93 7.55 2.64 2.18
CA VAL A 93 8.71 3.06 2.98
C VAL A 93 9.90 2.18 2.61
N PHE A 94 11.00 2.79 2.20
CA PHE A 94 12.25 2.09 2.00
C PHE A 94 12.96 1.85 3.34
N LEU A 95 13.54 0.68 3.47
CA LEU A 95 14.19 0.24 4.70
C LEU A 95 15.63 -0.23 4.43
N GLU A 96 16.52 0.08 5.34
CA GLU A 96 17.91 -0.40 5.29
C GLU A 96 18.07 -1.84 5.76
N ASN A 97 17.08 -2.34 6.50
CA ASN A 97 17.10 -3.67 7.10
C ASN A 97 15.71 -4.29 7.04
N ILE A 98 15.60 -5.38 6.33
CA ILE A 98 14.35 -6.13 6.15
C ILE A 98 13.71 -6.60 7.47
N LYS A 99 14.50 -6.86 8.51
CA LYS A 99 13.98 -7.24 9.83
C LYS A 99 13.07 -6.16 10.42
N ASN A 100 13.38 -4.88 10.13
CA ASN A 100 12.54 -3.77 10.56
C ASN A 100 11.20 -3.79 9.82
N CYS A 101 11.17 -4.27 8.56
CA CYS A 101 9.92 -4.47 7.84
C CYS A 101 9.04 -5.50 8.54
N TYR A 102 9.59 -6.66 8.82
CA TYR A 102 8.81 -7.74 9.45
C TYR A 102 8.29 -7.34 10.84
N SER A 103 9.08 -6.65 11.66
CA SER A 103 8.60 -6.12 12.95
C SER A 103 7.41 -5.18 12.76
N ARG A 104 7.54 -4.21 11.85
CA ARG A 104 6.47 -3.24 11.57
C ARG A 104 5.23 -3.91 10.98
N GLN A 105 5.42 -4.87 10.08
CA GLN A 105 4.32 -5.65 9.52
C GLN A 105 3.50 -6.33 10.63
N GLN A 106 4.14 -6.92 11.63
CA GLN A 106 3.44 -7.55 12.75
C GLN A 106 2.74 -6.53 13.64
N GLU A 107 3.34 -5.38 13.89
CA GLU A 107 2.69 -4.29 14.64
C GLU A 107 1.42 -3.79 13.95
N ILE A 108 1.51 -3.48 12.64
CA ILE A 108 0.37 -3.02 11.84
C ILE A 108 -0.70 -4.12 11.73
N LYS A 109 -0.30 -5.37 11.51
CA LYS A 109 -1.22 -6.51 11.51
C LYS A 109 -2.04 -6.59 12.81
N ASN A 110 -1.39 -6.42 13.97
CA ASN A 110 -2.07 -6.46 15.25
C ASN A 110 -3.02 -5.26 15.44
N GLN A 111 -2.64 -4.08 14.96
CA GLN A 111 -3.50 -2.90 14.96
C GLN A 111 -4.73 -3.11 14.07
N LEU A 112 -4.57 -3.59 12.83
CA LEU A 112 -5.68 -3.87 11.92
C LEU A 112 -6.62 -4.95 12.46
N LYS A 113 -6.11 -5.99 13.12
CA LYS A 113 -6.93 -6.99 13.82
C LYS A 113 -7.83 -6.40 14.89
N SER A 114 -7.39 -5.33 15.55
CA SER A 114 -8.20 -4.65 16.57
C SER A 114 -9.24 -3.70 15.97
N LEU A 115 -8.98 -3.20 14.77
CA LEU A 115 -9.82 -2.22 14.07
C LEU A 115 -10.92 -2.88 13.23
N PHE A 116 -10.60 -3.97 12.52
CA PHE A 116 -11.56 -4.67 11.68
C PHE A 116 -12.47 -5.61 12.49
N GLU A 117 -13.73 -5.73 12.08
CA GLU A 117 -14.67 -6.65 12.71
C GLU A 117 -14.86 -7.94 11.91
N ASN A 118 -15.21 -7.81 10.63
CA ASN A 118 -15.51 -8.94 9.74
C ASN A 118 -14.48 -9.01 8.62
N TYR A 119 -13.46 -9.85 8.79
CA TYR A 119 -12.40 -10.03 7.80
C TYR A 119 -11.92 -11.47 7.73
N GLU A 120 -11.39 -11.83 6.58
CA GLU A 120 -10.52 -12.99 6.41
C GLU A 120 -9.07 -12.52 6.37
N ILE A 121 -8.14 -13.31 6.90
CA ILE A 121 -6.72 -12.99 6.89
C ILE A 121 -5.96 -14.07 6.12
N PHE A 122 -5.09 -13.64 5.22
CA PHE A 122 -4.19 -14.50 4.46
C PHE A 122 -2.76 -14.03 4.65
N GLU A 123 -1.85 -14.97 4.84
CA GLU A 123 -0.41 -14.70 5.00
C GLU A 123 0.35 -15.62 4.06
N ASP A 124 1.28 -15.06 3.28
CA ASP A 124 2.07 -15.83 2.35
C ASP A 124 3.45 -15.19 2.14
N THR A 125 4.40 -16.03 1.73
CA THR A 125 5.73 -15.59 1.30
C THR A 125 6.00 -16.17 -0.08
N LEU A 126 6.18 -15.28 -1.06
CA LEU A 126 6.38 -15.63 -2.45
C LEU A 126 7.76 -15.18 -2.94
N VAL A 127 8.29 -15.91 -3.90
CA VAL A 127 9.47 -15.44 -4.66
C VAL A 127 9.08 -14.23 -5.50
N HIS A 128 9.92 -13.19 -5.46
CA HIS A 128 9.65 -11.97 -6.20
C HIS A 128 9.84 -12.19 -7.71
N ARG A 129 8.79 -11.94 -8.51
CA ARG A 129 8.76 -12.28 -9.94
C ARG A 129 9.81 -11.54 -10.79
N GLN A 130 10.29 -10.39 -10.35
CA GLN A 130 11.34 -9.63 -11.05
C GLN A 130 12.73 -10.20 -10.83
N ASP A 131 12.93 -11.07 -9.84
CA ASP A 131 14.22 -11.70 -9.58
C ASP A 131 14.20 -13.16 -10.07
N PRO A 132 14.74 -13.44 -11.27
CA PRO A 132 14.77 -14.79 -11.82
C PRO A 132 15.70 -15.73 -11.04
N SER A 133 16.56 -15.21 -10.15
CA SER A 133 17.40 -16.04 -9.29
C SER A 133 16.62 -16.71 -8.15
N GLY A 134 15.40 -16.25 -7.88
CA GLY A 134 14.56 -16.74 -6.81
C GLY A 134 15.01 -16.33 -5.39
N LYS A 135 15.97 -15.41 -5.27
CA LYS A 135 16.54 -15.00 -3.98
C LYS A 135 15.84 -13.79 -3.34
N SER A 136 15.07 -13.06 -4.14
CA SER A 136 14.23 -11.98 -3.61
C SER A 136 12.86 -12.51 -3.23
N SER A 137 12.29 -12.02 -2.14
CA SER A 137 11.00 -12.47 -1.63
C SER A 137 10.03 -11.32 -1.38
N TRP A 138 8.77 -11.71 -1.31
CA TRP A 138 7.65 -10.86 -0.96
C TRP A 138 6.84 -11.56 0.13
N THR A 139 6.77 -10.97 1.32
CA THR A 139 6.01 -11.51 2.44
C THR A 139 4.81 -10.62 2.71
N GLY A 140 3.60 -11.14 2.52
CA GLY A 140 2.34 -10.42 2.60
C GLY A 140 1.44 -10.86 3.74
N VAL A 141 0.69 -9.90 4.27
CA VAL A 141 -0.47 -10.10 5.14
C VAL A 141 -1.63 -9.35 4.50
N GLU A 142 -2.67 -10.06 4.14
CA GLU A 142 -3.89 -9.53 3.52
C GLU A 142 -5.05 -9.67 4.49
N PHE A 143 -5.80 -8.57 4.68
CA PHE A 143 -7.10 -8.53 5.31
C PHE A 143 -8.15 -8.35 4.23
N SER A 144 -9.01 -9.34 4.06
CA SER A 144 -10.08 -9.32 3.08
C SER A 144 -11.38 -8.96 3.77
N LEU A 145 -11.89 -7.74 3.52
CA LEU A 145 -13.16 -7.24 4.02
C LEU A 145 -14.22 -7.35 2.91
N LYS A 146 -15.49 -7.17 3.25
CA LYS A 146 -16.58 -7.18 2.28
C LYS A 146 -16.44 -6.10 1.19
N THR A 147 -15.93 -4.93 1.55
CA THR A 147 -15.89 -3.74 0.70
C THR A 147 -14.54 -3.53 0.00
N GLY A 148 -13.49 -4.24 0.41
CA GLY A 148 -12.16 -4.12 -0.16
C GLY A 148 -11.12 -4.93 0.60
N ASP A 149 -9.85 -4.66 0.33
CA ASP A 149 -8.74 -5.40 0.90
C ASP A 149 -7.71 -4.42 1.49
N ALA A 150 -7.14 -4.77 2.65
CA ALA A 150 -5.95 -4.12 3.19
C ALA A 150 -4.78 -5.08 3.10
N LEU A 151 -3.66 -4.62 2.57
CA LEU A 151 -2.47 -5.41 2.34
C LEU A 151 -1.25 -4.76 3.00
N ILE A 152 -0.48 -5.55 3.73
CA ILE A 152 0.78 -5.14 4.31
C ILE A 152 1.85 -6.09 3.81
N HIS A 153 2.82 -5.61 3.05
CA HIS A 153 3.87 -6.50 2.62
C HIS A 153 5.28 -5.94 2.74
N CYS A 154 6.21 -6.86 2.94
CA CYS A 154 7.63 -6.63 2.92
C CYS A 154 8.22 -7.18 1.63
N THR A 155 9.00 -6.38 0.92
CA THR A 155 9.83 -6.82 -0.19
C THR A 155 11.28 -6.90 0.28
N ASP A 156 11.87 -8.10 0.18
CA ASP A 156 13.26 -8.41 0.52
C ASP A 156 14.01 -8.68 -0.79
N TRP A 157 14.84 -7.73 -1.17
CA TRP A 157 15.61 -7.85 -2.40
C TRP A 157 16.94 -8.58 -2.17
N SER A 158 17.29 -9.45 -3.08
CA SER A 158 18.61 -10.07 -3.10
C SER A 158 19.72 -9.03 -3.22
N LYS A 159 20.91 -9.36 -2.70
CA LYS A 159 22.08 -8.47 -2.78
C LYS A 159 22.45 -8.07 -4.21
N ASP A 160 22.10 -8.90 -5.20
CA ASP A 160 22.30 -8.59 -6.62
C ASP A 160 21.37 -7.49 -7.10
N PHE A 161 20.12 -7.46 -6.61
CA PHE A 161 19.15 -6.43 -6.91
C PHE A 161 19.42 -5.15 -6.11
N GLU A 162 19.83 -5.24 -4.85
CA GLU A 162 20.24 -4.08 -4.08
C GLU A 162 21.39 -3.32 -4.76
N ARG A 163 22.39 -4.05 -5.31
CA ARG A 163 23.48 -3.45 -6.09
C ARG A 163 23.01 -2.74 -7.37
N LYS A 164 21.85 -3.08 -7.89
CA LYS A 164 21.21 -2.41 -9.03
C LYS A 164 20.33 -1.22 -8.60
N GLY A 165 20.29 -0.90 -7.29
CA GLY A 165 19.54 0.22 -6.74
C GLY A 165 18.14 -0.12 -6.22
N PHE A 166 17.74 -1.39 -6.20
CA PHE A 166 16.51 -1.82 -5.54
C PHE A 166 16.68 -1.74 -4.02
N LYS A 167 15.61 -1.41 -3.31
CA LYS A 167 15.62 -1.25 -1.87
C LYS A 167 14.53 -2.09 -1.23
N ASP A 168 14.88 -2.72 -0.10
CA ASP A 168 13.90 -3.34 0.76
C ASP A 168 12.82 -2.35 1.15
N SER A 169 11.58 -2.79 1.23
CA SER A 169 10.47 -1.88 1.48
C SER A 169 9.33 -2.53 2.27
N LEU A 170 8.67 -1.68 3.05
CA LEU A 170 7.34 -1.92 3.59
C LEU A 170 6.33 -1.20 2.72
N ARG A 171 5.29 -1.90 2.32
CA ARG A 171 4.13 -1.36 1.61
C ARG A 171 2.87 -1.62 2.42
N ILE A 172 2.06 -0.60 2.60
CA ILE A 172 0.72 -0.68 3.18
C ILE A 172 -0.24 -0.21 2.11
N GLU A 173 -1.25 -1.00 1.80
CA GLU A 173 -2.18 -0.74 0.70
C GLU A 173 -3.61 -0.97 1.14
N ILE A 174 -4.51 -0.10 0.70
CA ILE A 174 -5.96 -0.31 0.71
C ILE A 174 -6.45 -0.36 -0.74
N SER A 175 -7.39 -1.26 -1.03
CA SER A 175 -7.88 -1.42 -2.40
C SER A 175 -9.34 -1.88 -2.47
N THR A 176 -10.00 -1.56 -3.59
CA THR A 176 -11.34 -2.09 -3.89
C THR A 176 -11.25 -3.56 -4.32
N LYS A 177 -12.29 -4.35 -4.06
CA LYS A 177 -12.40 -5.72 -4.58
C LYS A 177 -12.25 -5.80 -6.10
N LYS A 178 -12.79 -4.81 -6.82
CA LYS A 178 -12.70 -4.71 -8.29
C LYS A 178 -11.25 -4.61 -8.76
N PHE A 179 -10.44 -3.76 -8.11
CA PHE A 179 -9.03 -3.61 -8.44
C PHE A 179 -8.28 -4.91 -8.16
N PHE A 180 -8.40 -5.41 -6.93
CA PHE A 180 -7.65 -6.56 -6.45
C PHE A 180 -7.90 -7.82 -7.28
N SER A 181 -9.17 -8.09 -7.66
CA SER A 181 -9.51 -9.23 -8.53
C SER A 181 -9.03 -9.10 -9.97
N THR A 182 -8.73 -7.87 -10.42
CA THR A 182 -8.29 -7.63 -11.80
C THR A 182 -6.76 -7.81 -11.97
N ILE A 183 -5.96 -7.57 -10.91
CA ILE A 183 -4.50 -7.61 -10.98
C ILE A 183 -3.90 -8.98 -10.63
N ARG A 184 -4.65 -9.85 -10.00
CA ARG A 184 -4.31 -11.25 -9.73
C ARG A 184 -4.55 -12.10 -10.99
#